data_c4280d8008ebb763e77fbefba23f7f45
#
_entry.id   c4280d8008ebb763e77fbefba23f7f45
#
_cell.length_a   1.000
_cell.length_b   1.000
_cell.length_c   1.000
_cell.angle_alpha   90.00
_cell.angle_beta   90.00
_cell.angle_gamma   90.00
#
_symmetry.space_group_name_H-M   'P 1'
#
loop_
_entity.id
_entity.type
_entity.pdbx_description
1 polymer ?
#
loop_
_entity_poly.entity_id
_entity_poly.type
_entity_poly.pdbx_seq_one_letter_code
_entity_poly.pdbx_strand_id
1 'polypeptide(L)'
;MSNSVIISNALSLQMVDLPATIIANPVSVEEVRELLSTSLWSSAVGHPDTAAVMSGMTGISIPANRVNVHLNPGDTLIVCQVTGGRLPEGATTLPEGITLKWIKVDIAVG
;
A
#
# COMPACT_ATOMS: atom_id res chain seq x y z
N MET A 1 -6.67 -21.91 0.46
CA MET A 1 -7.04 -20.65 1.13
C MET A 1 -6.57 -19.48 0.31
N SER A 2 -7.43 -18.50 0.13
CA SER A 2 -7.05 -17.29 -0.58
C SER A 2 -6.32 -16.35 0.37
N ASN A 3 -5.18 -15.86 -0.07
CA ASN A 3 -4.45 -14.80 0.62
C ASN A 3 -5.00 -13.46 0.18
N SER A 4 -4.95 -12.48 1.06
CA SER A 4 -5.44 -11.14 0.77
C SER A 4 -4.31 -10.25 0.32
N VAL A 5 -4.61 -9.35 -0.62
CA VAL A 5 -3.73 -8.23 -0.99
C VAL A 5 -4.39 -6.97 -0.49
N ILE A 6 -3.66 -6.19 0.29
CA ILE A 6 -4.13 -4.95 0.86
C ILE A 6 -3.17 -3.84 0.44
N ILE A 7 -3.70 -2.72 -0.03
CA ILE A 7 -2.89 -1.56 -0.37
C ILE A 7 -3.12 -0.47 0.67
N SER A 8 -2.03 0.09 1.20
CA SER A 8 -2.08 1.06 2.28
C SER A 8 -0.97 2.11 2.11
N ASN A 9 -1.01 3.11 2.95
CA ASN A 9 0.02 4.15 3.01
C ASN A 9 0.96 4.00 4.20
N ALA A 10 0.81 2.94 5.00
CA ALA A 10 1.66 2.70 6.15
C ALA A 10 1.63 1.23 6.58
N LEU A 11 2.69 0.81 7.25
CA LEU A 11 2.77 -0.48 7.94
C LEU A 11 2.97 -0.22 9.43
N SER A 12 2.17 -0.88 10.26
CA SER A 12 2.32 -0.87 11.71
C SER A 12 2.40 -2.30 12.23
N LEU A 13 3.24 -2.54 13.24
CA LEU A 13 3.34 -3.86 13.85
C LEU A 13 2.04 -4.30 14.52
N GLN A 14 1.14 -3.37 14.81
CA GLN A 14 -0.20 -3.70 15.32
C GLN A 14 -1.06 -4.46 14.30
N MET A 15 -0.68 -4.42 13.03
CA MET A 15 -1.41 -5.11 11.96
C MET A 15 -1.17 -6.61 11.94
N VAL A 16 -0.13 -7.10 12.63
CA VAL A 16 0.28 -8.51 12.61
C VAL A 16 0.28 -9.11 14.01
N ASP A 17 -0.03 -10.39 14.09
CA ASP A 17 0.14 -11.14 15.33
C ASP A 17 1.59 -11.56 15.47
N LEU A 18 2.17 -11.36 16.63
CA LEU A 18 3.56 -11.71 16.89
C LEU A 18 3.64 -13.04 17.64
N PRO A 19 4.65 -13.89 17.37
CA PRO A 19 5.76 -13.63 16.46
C PRO A 19 5.40 -13.75 14.98
N ALA A 20 6.03 -12.95 14.15
CA ALA A 20 5.83 -12.97 12.71
C ALA A 20 7.13 -12.65 11.99
N THR A 21 7.28 -13.17 10.78
CA THR A 21 8.35 -12.78 9.87
C THR A 21 7.76 -11.83 8.84
N ILE A 22 8.35 -10.66 8.73
CA ILE A 22 7.91 -9.61 7.81
C ILE A 22 9.02 -9.39 6.79
N ILE A 23 8.71 -9.61 5.51
CA ILE A 23 9.68 -9.47 4.43
C ILE A 23 9.22 -8.29 3.58
N ALA A 24 10.03 -7.25 3.53
CA ALA A 24 9.72 -6.03 2.78
C ALA A 24 10.71 -5.86 1.64
N ASN A 25 10.18 -5.68 0.43
CA ASN A 25 10.97 -5.47 -0.77
C ASN A 25 10.43 -4.27 -1.56
N PRO A 26 11.32 -3.50 -2.21
CA PRO A 26 10.85 -2.45 -3.11
C PRO A 26 10.16 -3.09 -4.31
N VAL A 27 9.13 -2.42 -4.83
CA VAL A 27 8.45 -2.84 -6.06
C VAL A 27 8.25 -1.64 -6.96
N SER A 28 8.12 -1.88 -8.24
CA SER A 28 7.82 -0.85 -9.21
C SER A 28 6.30 -0.60 -9.26
N VAL A 29 5.92 0.56 -9.76
CA VAL A 29 4.49 0.87 -9.96
C VAL A 29 3.87 -0.08 -10.98
N GLU A 30 4.65 -0.54 -11.97
CA GLU A 30 4.19 -1.52 -12.95
C GLU A 30 3.87 -2.85 -12.31
N GLU A 31 4.70 -3.30 -11.37
CA GLU A 31 4.46 -4.54 -10.63
C GLU A 31 3.22 -4.40 -9.73
N VAL A 32 3.04 -3.24 -9.12
CA VAL A 32 1.83 -2.96 -8.31
C VAL A 32 0.59 -3.01 -9.20
N ARG A 33 0.63 -2.37 -10.36
CA ARG A 33 -0.48 -2.38 -11.31
C ARG A 33 -0.84 -3.80 -11.72
N GLU A 34 0.15 -4.61 -12.04
CA GLU A 34 -0.07 -6.01 -12.42
C GLU A 34 -0.70 -6.81 -11.28
N LEU A 35 -0.17 -6.65 -10.07
CA LEU A 35 -0.69 -7.35 -8.90
C LEU A 35 -2.15 -6.98 -8.63
N LEU A 36 -2.50 -5.71 -8.68
CA LEU A 36 -3.86 -5.25 -8.46
C LEU A 36 -4.81 -5.66 -9.59
N SER A 37 -4.27 -5.87 -10.79
CA SER A 37 -5.08 -6.29 -11.95
C SER A 37 -5.38 -7.79 -11.92
N THR A 38 -4.56 -8.59 -11.23
CA THR A 38 -4.65 -10.05 -11.25
C THR A 38 -5.09 -10.65 -9.92
N SER A 39 -5.24 -9.84 -8.88
CA SER A 39 -5.57 -10.31 -7.54
C SER A 39 -6.81 -9.61 -7.00
N LEU A 40 -7.50 -10.27 -6.08
CA LEU A 40 -8.49 -9.59 -5.26
C LEU A 40 -7.75 -8.75 -4.23
N TRP A 41 -8.11 -7.49 -4.12
CA TRP A 41 -7.45 -6.58 -3.21
C TRP A 41 -8.44 -5.62 -2.57
N SER A 42 -8.01 -5.01 -1.47
CA SER A 42 -8.78 -3.97 -0.78
C SER A 42 -7.88 -2.80 -0.43
N SER A 43 -8.47 -1.63 -0.30
CA SER A 43 -7.74 -0.43 0.09
C SER A 43 -7.87 -0.19 1.59
N ALA A 44 -6.74 0.19 2.19
CA ALA A 44 -6.66 0.72 3.55
C ALA A 44 -5.85 2.03 3.56
N VAL A 45 -5.88 2.77 2.45
CA VAL A 45 -5.22 4.07 2.34
C VAL A 45 -6.02 5.08 3.15
N GLY A 46 -5.40 5.61 4.21
CA GLY A 46 -6.09 6.48 5.17
C GLY A 46 -6.16 7.95 4.77
N HIS A 47 -5.55 8.34 3.65
CA HIS A 47 -5.51 9.72 3.20
C HIS A 47 -6.03 9.85 1.77
N PRO A 48 -7.08 10.67 1.54
CA PRO A 48 -7.64 10.85 0.20
C PRO A 48 -6.63 11.36 -0.83
N ASP A 49 -5.74 12.26 -0.44
CA ASP A 49 -4.74 12.82 -1.35
C ASP A 49 -3.76 11.74 -1.82
N THR A 50 -3.29 10.92 -0.90
CA THR A 50 -2.40 9.79 -1.24
C THR A 50 -3.13 8.81 -2.14
N ALA A 51 -4.37 8.47 -1.84
CA ALA A 51 -5.18 7.58 -2.67
C ALA A 51 -5.35 8.13 -4.09
N ALA A 52 -5.58 9.42 -4.23
CA ALA A 52 -5.73 10.07 -5.54
C ALA A 52 -4.44 9.98 -6.36
N VAL A 53 -3.29 10.26 -5.74
CA VAL A 53 -2.00 10.17 -6.42
C VAL A 53 -1.68 8.73 -6.81
N MET A 54 -1.92 7.78 -5.91
CA MET A 54 -1.72 6.35 -6.19
C MET A 54 -2.60 5.89 -7.35
N SER A 55 -3.86 6.34 -7.40
CA SER A 55 -4.78 6.02 -8.50
C SER A 55 -4.26 6.55 -9.84
N GLY A 56 -3.75 7.77 -9.83
CA GLY A 56 -3.18 8.38 -11.04
C GLY A 56 -1.95 7.63 -11.55
N MET A 57 -1.08 7.19 -10.63
CA MET A 57 0.15 6.50 -11.01
C MET A 57 -0.08 5.08 -11.49
N THR A 58 -1.03 4.38 -10.88
CA THR A 58 -1.31 2.98 -11.24
C THR A 58 -2.31 2.85 -12.39
N GLY A 59 -3.12 3.87 -12.63
CA GLY A 59 -4.24 3.77 -13.55
C GLY A 59 -5.40 2.94 -13.01
N ILE A 60 -5.37 2.61 -11.72
CA ILE A 60 -6.41 1.81 -11.06
C ILE A 60 -7.03 2.69 -9.98
N SER A 61 -8.36 2.70 -9.91
CA SER A 61 -9.06 3.49 -8.89
C SER A 61 -8.81 2.89 -7.50
N ILE A 62 -8.06 3.60 -6.68
CA ILE A 62 -7.74 3.21 -5.31
C ILE A 62 -8.48 4.18 -4.38
N PRO A 63 -9.54 3.72 -3.70
CA PRO A 63 -10.30 4.61 -2.82
C PRO A 63 -9.57 4.86 -1.51
N ALA A 64 -9.79 6.01 -0.91
CA ALA A 64 -9.41 6.22 0.48
C ALA A 64 -10.35 5.39 1.35
N ASN A 65 -9.78 4.63 2.27
CA ASN A 65 -10.56 3.76 3.15
C ASN A 65 -9.81 3.60 4.47
N ARG A 66 -10.19 4.40 5.45
CA ARG A 66 -9.53 4.42 6.74
C ARG A 66 -10.08 3.32 7.63
N VAL A 67 -9.42 2.18 7.63
CA VAL A 67 -9.83 0.99 8.38
C VAL A 67 -8.64 0.41 9.14
N ASN A 68 -8.95 -0.36 10.17
CA ASN A 68 -7.94 -1.15 10.85
C ASN A 68 -7.59 -2.36 9.99
N VAL A 69 -6.30 -2.61 9.83
CA VAL A 69 -5.81 -3.72 9.01
C VAL A 69 -5.31 -4.81 9.93
N HIS A 70 -5.66 -6.06 9.61
CA HIS A 70 -5.08 -7.23 10.23
C HIS A 70 -4.51 -8.13 9.14
N LEU A 71 -3.23 -8.45 9.25
CA LEU A 71 -2.50 -9.26 8.29
C LEU A 71 -2.23 -10.64 8.86
N ASN A 72 -2.63 -11.67 8.12
CA ASN A 72 -2.37 -13.05 8.48
C ASN A 72 -1.18 -13.59 7.66
N PRO A 73 -0.54 -14.68 8.13
CA PRO A 73 0.50 -15.31 7.31
C PRO A 73 -0.02 -15.64 5.91
N GLY A 74 0.75 -15.28 4.91
CA GLY A 74 0.39 -15.42 3.50
C GLY A 74 -0.23 -14.17 2.89
N ASP A 75 -0.64 -13.20 3.69
CA ASP A 75 -1.16 -11.93 3.18
C ASP A 75 -0.03 -11.07 2.65
N THR A 76 -0.36 -10.22 1.68
CA THR A 76 0.56 -9.24 1.11
C THR A 76 0.01 -7.85 1.33
N LEU A 77 0.86 -6.96 1.82
CA LEU A 77 0.56 -5.54 1.97
C LEU A 77 1.42 -4.75 0.97
N ILE A 78 0.78 -3.95 0.16
CA ILE A 78 1.48 -2.97 -0.68
C ILE A 78 1.44 -1.65 0.08
N VAL A 79 2.60 -1.13 0.42
CA VAL A 79 2.73 0.14 1.13
C VAL A 79 3.23 1.19 0.14
N CYS A 80 2.55 2.31 0.11
CA CYS A 80 2.97 3.48 -0.65
C CYS A 80 3.30 4.60 0.32
N GLN A 81 4.57 4.96 0.41
CA GLN A 81 5.05 6.02 1.30
C GLN A 81 5.36 7.28 0.51
N VAL A 82 4.86 8.40 1.01
CA VAL A 82 5.21 9.72 0.47
C VAL A 82 6.54 10.13 1.09
N THR A 83 7.52 10.45 0.24
CA THR A 83 8.84 10.87 0.68
C THR A 83 9.21 12.23 0.05
N GLY A 84 10.08 12.98 0.72
CA GLY A 84 10.50 14.30 0.26
C GLY A 84 9.65 15.45 0.78
N GLY A 85 8.58 15.17 1.52
CA GLY A 85 7.69 16.16 2.08
C GLY A 85 6.27 15.65 2.21
N ARG A 86 5.33 16.54 2.42
CA ARG A 86 3.91 16.21 2.51
C ARG A 86 3.21 16.54 1.20
N LEU A 87 2.20 15.75 0.86
CA LEU A 87 1.31 16.11 -0.23
C LEU A 87 0.46 17.32 0.18
N PRO A 88 0.33 18.31 -0.71
CA PRO A 88 -0.61 19.40 -0.47
C PRO A 88 -2.04 18.87 -0.40
N GLU A 89 -2.89 19.52 0.37
CA GLU A 89 -4.29 19.18 0.44
C GLU A 89 -4.94 19.26 -0.94
N GLY A 90 -5.66 18.22 -1.32
CA GLY A 90 -6.29 18.15 -2.64
C GLY A 90 -5.36 17.74 -3.77
N ALA A 91 -4.13 17.32 -3.48
CA ALA A 91 -3.19 16.88 -4.51
C ALA A 91 -3.73 15.65 -5.25
N THR A 92 -3.57 15.64 -6.57
CA THR A 92 -3.89 14.50 -7.43
C THR A 92 -2.67 14.01 -8.21
N THR A 93 -1.59 14.78 -8.16
CA THR A 93 -0.31 14.46 -8.79
C THR A 93 0.83 14.78 -7.82
N LEU A 94 2.02 14.25 -8.10
CA LEU A 94 3.18 14.50 -7.26
C LEU A 94 3.76 15.89 -7.54
N PRO A 95 3.85 16.75 -6.51
CA PRO A 95 4.61 18.00 -6.61
C PRO A 95 6.09 17.73 -6.82
N GLU A 96 6.80 18.72 -7.33
CA GLU A 96 8.26 18.67 -7.47
C GLU A 96 8.91 18.37 -6.11
N GLY A 97 9.87 17.48 -6.09
CA GLY A 97 10.62 17.11 -4.89
C GLY A 97 9.93 16.06 -4.01
N ILE A 98 8.70 15.67 -4.35
CA ILE A 98 7.98 14.64 -3.62
C ILE A 98 7.91 13.37 -4.46
N THR A 99 8.23 12.24 -3.84
CA THR A 99 8.20 10.94 -4.52
C THR A 99 7.39 9.94 -3.71
N LEU A 100 6.94 8.90 -4.39
CA LEU A 100 6.30 7.74 -3.74
C LEU A 100 7.26 6.58 -3.73
N LYS A 101 7.37 5.94 -2.58
CA LYS A 101 8.13 4.71 -2.42
C LYS A 101 7.15 3.57 -2.27
N TRP A 102 7.24 2.59 -3.18
CA TRP A 102 6.36 1.44 -3.20
C TRP A 102 7.09 0.24 -2.61
N ILE A 103 6.46 -0.42 -1.65
CA ILE A 103 7.06 -1.54 -0.92
C ILE A 103 6.05 -2.68 -0.89
N LYS A 104 6.52 -3.87 -1.25
CA LYS A 104 5.73 -5.10 -1.10
C LYS A 104 6.15 -5.78 0.19
N VAL A 105 5.19 -5.98 1.07
CA VAL A 105 5.41 -6.61 2.37
C VAL A 105 4.68 -7.95 2.40
N ASP A 106 5.43 -9.01 2.65
CA ASP A 106 4.87 -10.36 2.77
C ASP A 106 4.97 -10.80 4.23
N ILE A 107 3.90 -11.41 4.73
CA ILE A 107 3.83 -11.88 6.10
C ILE A 107 4.00 -13.41 6.10
N ALA A 108 4.93 -13.89 6.91
CA ALA A 108 5.16 -15.31 7.10
C ALA A 108 4.98 -15.70 8.55
N VAL A 109 4.86 -17.01 8.80
CA VAL A 109 4.80 -17.54 10.16
C VAL A 109 6.12 -17.26 10.86
N GLY A 110 6.03 -16.77 12.07
CA GLY A 110 7.19 -16.39 12.87
C GLY A 110 8.01 -17.53 13.41
#